data_16a1f1625c21e644b4e609ebe31ca30a
#
_entry.id   16a1f1625c21e644b4e609ebe31ca30a
#
_cell.length_a   1.000
_cell.length_b   1.000
_cell.length_c   1.000
_cell.angle_alpha   90.00
_cell.angle_beta   90.00
_cell.angle_gamma   90.00
#
_symmetry.space_group_name_H-M   'P 1'
#
loop_
_entity.id
_entity.type
_entity.pdbx_description
1 polymer ?
#
loop_
_entity_poly.entity_id
_entity_poly.type
_entity_poly.pdbx_seq_one_letter_code
_entity_poly.pdbx_strand_id
1 'polypeptide(L)'
;MDNPYFYVFCGFHHFSYNEDNSKNDKEMERMTMSNLQTPFRYDFVGSFLRPEKLKKARRQFNEGKIDAAALKKVEDEAITELVSKIKELGYHVITDGEFRRATWHLDFMWGFDGIGHTPTKTGLPFHGEAAMVDDTYIVGKIGLTGEHPFVDHFRFVKALEDENTVAKQTIPSPAQFLAQFTMPFNRGCTETVSYTHLRAHETAANL
;
A
#
# COMPACT_ATOMS: atom_id res chain seq x y z
N MET A 1 13.73 13.74 22.46
CA MET A 1 13.07 14.82 21.71
C MET A 1 12.56 14.20 20.44
N ASP A 2 11.25 14.15 20.36
CA ASP A 2 10.47 13.24 19.53
C ASP A 2 10.53 13.61 18.04
N ASN A 3 10.79 12.63 17.19
CA ASN A 3 10.75 12.80 15.74
C ASN A 3 9.28 12.73 15.28
N PRO A 4 8.66 13.80 14.76
CA PRO A 4 7.23 13.87 14.51
C PRO A 4 6.77 13.23 13.18
N TYR A 5 7.60 12.44 12.50
CA TYR A 5 7.31 12.01 11.12
C TYR A 5 6.95 10.54 10.94
N PHE A 6 6.53 9.86 12.01
CA PHE A 6 6.08 8.47 11.91
C PHE A 6 4.57 8.38 12.12
N TYR A 7 3.76 8.90 11.16
CA TYR A 7 2.37 8.50 11.05
C TYR A 7 2.20 7.32 10.09
N VAL A 8 2.83 6.21 10.44
CA VAL A 8 2.33 4.90 10.05
C VAL A 8 1.56 4.39 11.25
N PHE A 9 0.24 4.49 11.22
CA PHE A 9 -0.61 3.77 12.14
C PHE A 9 -0.45 2.27 11.88
N CYS A 10 0.56 1.68 12.47
CA CYS A 10 0.69 0.24 12.60
C CYS A 10 0.57 -0.11 14.07
N GLY A 11 -0.66 -0.37 14.51
CA GLY A 11 -0.90 -1.02 15.79
C GLY A 11 -0.40 -2.46 15.73
N PHE A 12 0.90 -2.68 15.80
CA PHE A 12 1.49 -4.00 15.95
C PHE A 12 2.34 -4.07 17.22
N HIS A 13 2.07 -5.14 17.95
CA HIS A 13 2.70 -5.60 19.17
C HIS A 13 4.21 -5.34 19.26
N HIS A 14 4.60 -4.99 20.49
CA HIS A 14 5.92 -5.07 21.06
C HIS A 14 6.86 -6.03 20.32
N PHE A 15 7.68 -5.48 19.46
CA PHE A 15 8.88 -6.15 18.99
C PHE A 15 9.95 -5.89 20.05
N SER A 16 10.42 -6.93 20.70
CA SER A 16 11.59 -6.82 21.57
C SER A 16 12.80 -6.45 20.71
N TYR A 17 13.32 -5.29 20.97
CA TYR A 17 14.51 -4.74 20.34
C TYR A 17 15.74 -5.54 20.79
N ASN A 18 16.41 -6.20 19.87
CA ASN A 18 17.73 -6.79 20.13
C ASN A 18 18.81 -5.71 19.91
N GLU A 19 19.63 -5.48 20.94
CA GLU A 19 20.64 -4.42 21.01
C GLU A 19 21.83 -4.53 20.05
N ASP A 20 21.82 -5.44 19.08
CA ASP A 20 23.00 -5.72 18.23
C ASP A 20 23.01 -4.97 16.88
N ASN A 21 22.15 -3.95 16.70
CA ASN A 21 22.01 -3.20 15.45
C ASN A 21 22.57 -1.77 15.47
N SER A 22 23.45 -1.44 16.41
CA SER A 22 23.98 -0.06 16.57
C SER A 22 24.80 0.45 15.38
N LYS A 23 25.18 -0.41 14.44
CA LYS A 23 25.87 0.01 13.20
C LYS A 23 24.90 0.37 12.09
N ASN A 24 23.76 -0.34 11.98
CA ASN A 24 22.72 -0.04 11.02
C ASN A 24 21.93 1.22 11.39
N ASP A 25 21.77 1.51 12.69
CA ASP A 25 21.07 2.73 13.14
C ASP A 25 21.84 4.00 12.76
N LYS A 26 23.17 3.98 12.80
CA LYS A 26 24.02 5.11 12.38
C LYS A 26 24.09 5.32 10.88
N GLU A 27 23.85 4.28 10.10
CA GLU A 27 23.74 4.36 8.65
C GLU A 27 22.34 4.83 8.23
N MET A 28 21.32 4.48 9.00
CA MET A 28 19.93 4.95 8.83
C MET A 28 19.78 6.42 9.28
N GLU A 29 20.50 6.88 10.31
CA GLU A 29 20.57 8.29 10.71
C GLU A 29 21.31 9.18 9.69
N ARG A 30 22.16 8.59 8.84
CA ARG A 30 22.79 9.30 7.72
C ARG A 30 21.91 9.44 6.50
N MET A 31 20.78 8.74 6.43
CA MET A 31 19.77 8.92 5.39
C MET A 31 19.02 10.23 5.64
N THR A 32 19.61 11.30 5.14
CA THR A 32 19.01 12.59 4.85
C THR A 32 18.02 13.12 5.91
N MET A 33 18.53 13.92 6.82
CA MET A 33 17.72 14.95 7.46
C MET A 33 17.23 15.87 6.34
N SER A 34 16.04 15.61 5.81
CA SER A 34 15.43 16.53 4.84
C SER A 34 15.26 17.88 5.53
N ASN A 35 15.72 18.94 4.91
CA ASN A 35 15.50 20.31 5.37
C ASN A 35 14.04 20.74 5.23
N LEU A 36 13.13 19.78 5.02
CA LEU A 36 11.72 20.01 4.78
C LEU A 36 11.01 20.49 6.04
N GLN A 37 10.36 21.62 5.95
CA GLN A 37 9.52 22.17 7.01
C GLN A 37 8.05 21.86 6.72
N THR A 38 7.40 21.17 7.64
CA THR A 38 5.96 20.93 7.59
C THR A 38 5.19 22.05 8.32
N PRO A 39 3.88 22.18 8.05
CA PRO A 39 3.08 21.42 7.07
C PRO A 39 3.32 21.85 5.62
N PHE A 40 3.25 20.90 4.69
CA PHE A 40 3.25 21.23 3.26
C PHE A 40 1.93 21.91 2.88
N ARG A 41 2.00 22.91 2.01
CA ARG A 41 0.82 23.70 1.61
C ARG A 41 -0.07 22.94 0.63
N TYR A 42 0.48 22.00 -0.11
CA TYR A 42 -0.22 21.20 -1.12
C TYR A 42 0.36 19.80 -1.15
N ASP A 43 -0.51 18.85 -1.44
CA ASP A 43 -0.21 17.43 -1.56
C ASP A 43 -1.24 16.81 -2.52
N PHE A 44 -1.07 15.54 -2.83
CA PHE A 44 -2.00 14.74 -3.62
C PHE A 44 -2.32 13.44 -2.87
N VAL A 45 -3.45 12.80 -3.21
CA VAL A 45 -3.87 11.56 -2.55
C VAL A 45 -2.82 10.47 -2.78
N GLY A 46 -2.40 10.24 -4.01
CA GLY A 46 -1.31 9.30 -4.31
C GLY A 46 -1.52 8.46 -5.56
N SER A 47 -2.75 8.34 -6.05
CA SER A 47 -3.06 7.62 -7.29
C SER A 47 -2.90 8.53 -8.51
N PHE A 48 -2.25 8.02 -9.56
CA PHE A 48 -2.04 8.70 -10.83
C PHE A 48 -2.53 7.86 -12.01
N LEU A 49 -2.78 8.51 -13.14
CA LEU A 49 -3.14 7.82 -14.38
C LEU A 49 -1.95 6.99 -14.87
N ARG A 50 -2.19 5.71 -15.06
CA ARG A 50 -1.17 4.77 -15.52
C ARG A 50 -0.78 5.05 -16.96
N PRO A 51 0.54 5.14 -17.28
CA PRO A 51 1.03 5.28 -18.66
C PRO A 51 0.62 4.09 -19.54
N GLU A 52 0.44 4.32 -20.83
CA GLU A 52 0.06 3.26 -21.79
C GLU A 52 1.08 2.11 -21.83
N LYS A 53 2.37 2.41 -21.67
CA LYS A 53 3.46 1.42 -21.54
C LYS A 53 3.16 0.44 -20.40
N LEU A 54 2.76 0.95 -19.24
CA LEU A 54 2.43 0.12 -18.06
C LEU A 54 1.14 -0.69 -18.27
N LYS A 55 0.10 -0.08 -18.84
CA LYS A 55 -1.14 -0.79 -19.16
C LYS A 55 -0.91 -1.93 -20.14
N LYS A 56 -0.06 -1.71 -21.14
CA LYS A 56 0.33 -2.75 -22.11
C LYS A 56 1.08 -3.89 -21.41
N ALA A 57 2.06 -3.58 -20.59
CA ALA A 57 2.82 -4.59 -19.85
C ALA A 57 1.90 -5.44 -18.94
N ARG A 58 0.94 -4.84 -18.25
CA ARG A 58 -0.03 -5.58 -17.44
C ARG A 58 -0.91 -6.50 -18.26
N ARG A 59 -1.39 -6.06 -19.42
CA ARG A 59 -2.12 -6.96 -20.33
C ARG A 59 -1.25 -8.14 -20.78
N GLN A 60 0.00 -7.90 -21.14
CA GLN A 60 0.93 -8.95 -21.54
C GLN A 60 1.23 -9.94 -20.41
N PHE A 61 1.34 -9.46 -19.18
CA PHE A 61 1.51 -10.29 -18.00
C PHE A 61 0.27 -11.17 -17.74
N ASN A 62 -0.92 -10.60 -17.80
CA ASN A 62 -2.17 -11.35 -17.62
C ASN A 62 -2.39 -12.39 -18.75
N GLU A 63 -1.86 -12.15 -19.94
CA GLU A 63 -1.88 -13.09 -21.07
C GLU A 63 -0.72 -14.11 -21.02
N GLY A 64 0.13 -14.07 -19.98
CA GLY A 64 1.29 -14.96 -19.81
C GLY A 64 2.43 -14.71 -20.81
N LYS A 65 2.45 -13.55 -21.49
CA LYS A 65 3.47 -13.18 -22.48
C LYS A 65 4.77 -12.65 -21.89
N ILE A 66 4.71 -12.13 -20.68
CA ILE A 66 5.86 -11.67 -19.90
C ILE A 66 5.76 -12.22 -18.47
N ASP A 67 6.88 -12.36 -17.81
CA ASP A 67 6.95 -12.78 -16.41
C ASP A 67 6.83 -11.60 -15.43
N ALA A 68 6.78 -11.92 -14.14
CA ALA A 68 6.67 -10.93 -13.07
C ALA A 68 7.89 -10.00 -13.00
N ALA A 69 9.08 -10.48 -13.36
CA ALA A 69 10.30 -9.67 -13.33
C ALA A 69 10.27 -8.61 -14.44
N ALA A 70 9.80 -8.98 -15.63
CA ALA A 70 9.63 -8.04 -16.75
C ALA A 70 8.54 -7.00 -16.44
N LEU A 71 7.41 -7.39 -15.83
CA LEU A 71 6.38 -6.45 -15.38
C LEU A 71 6.95 -5.49 -14.35
N LYS A 72 7.62 -6.02 -13.30
CA LYS A 72 8.24 -5.21 -12.26
C LYS A 72 9.19 -4.16 -12.80
N LYS A 73 10.00 -4.52 -13.80
CA LYS A 73 10.91 -3.56 -14.47
C LYS A 73 10.15 -2.40 -15.09
N VAL A 74 9.05 -2.66 -15.79
CA VAL A 74 8.22 -1.60 -16.40
C VAL A 74 7.54 -0.74 -15.34
N GLU A 75 7.12 -1.34 -14.22
CA GLU A 75 6.57 -0.62 -13.07
C GLU A 75 7.62 0.30 -12.43
N ASP A 76 8.83 -0.22 -12.19
CA ASP A 76 9.95 0.55 -11.62
C ASP A 76 10.30 1.75 -12.51
N GLU A 77 10.40 1.55 -13.83
CA GLU A 77 10.63 2.64 -14.79
C GLU A 77 9.52 3.69 -14.74
N ALA A 78 8.27 3.26 -14.78
CA ALA A 78 7.11 4.18 -14.76
C ALA A 78 7.01 4.98 -13.47
N ILE A 79 7.32 4.37 -12.31
CA ILE A 79 7.33 5.04 -11.02
C ILE A 79 8.49 6.05 -10.97
N THR A 80 9.66 5.69 -11.46
CA THR A 80 10.82 6.61 -11.52
C THR A 80 10.51 7.83 -12.37
N GLU A 81 9.89 7.64 -13.54
CA GLU A 81 9.44 8.74 -14.40
C GLU A 81 8.40 9.64 -13.72
N LEU A 82 7.44 9.04 -12.99
CA LEU A 82 6.45 9.78 -12.22
C LEU A 82 7.11 10.62 -11.12
N VAL A 83 7.99 10.02 -10.33
CA VAL A 83 8.70 10.70 -9.23
C VAL A 83 9.53 11.87 -9.78
N SER A 84 10.22 11.69 -10.89
CA SER A 84 10.98 12.78 -11.54
C SER A 84 10.08 13.96 -11.88
N LYS A 85 8.91 13.70 -12.48
CA LYS A 85 7.93 14.75 -12.80
C LYS A 85 7.36 15.45 -11.58
N ILE A 86 7.07 14.70 -10.50
CA ILE A 86 6.60 15.25 -9.24
C ILE A 86 7.63 16.22 -8.67
N LYS A 87 8.90 15.84 -8.68
CA LYS A 87 10.02 16.69 -8.24
C LYS A 87 10.20 17.93 -9.11
N GLU A 88 10.17 17.77 -10.43
CA GLU A 88 10.26 18.88 -11.40
C GLU A 88 9.16 19.93 -11.18
N LEU A 89 7.96 19.51 -10.75
CA LEU A 89 6.85 20.39 -10.43
C LEU A 89 6.96 21.03 -9.04
N GLY A 90 8.01 20.74 -8.28
CA GLY A 90 8.28 21.32 -6.97
C GLY A 90 7.45 20.73 -5.82
N TYR A 91 6.88 19.53 -5.97
CA TYR A 91 6.21 18.85 -4.86
C TYR A 91 7.25 18.25 -3.91
N HIS A 92 6.94 18.35 -2.62
CA HIS A 92 7.77 17.78 -1.54
C HIS A 92 7.39 16.35 -1.17
N VAL A 93 6.26 15.86 -1.63
CA VAL A 93 5.80 14.51 -1.39
C VAL A 93 5.90 13.70 -2.69
N ILE A 94 6.55 12.54 -2.62
CA ILE A 94 6.65 11.61 -3.75
C ILE A 94 5.92 10.30 -3.43
N THR A 95 5.38 9.63 -4.44
CA THR A 95 4.61 8.38 -4.29
C THR A 95 4.82 7.45 -5.49
N ASP A 96 4.47 6.18 -5.34
CA ASP A 96 4.47 5.18 -6.41
C ASP A 96 3.33 5.37 -7.43
N GLY A 97 2.43 6.34 -7.23
CA GLY A 97 1.27 6.57 -8.08
C GLY A 97 0.24 5.42 -8.07
N GLU A 98 0.38 4.47 -7.16
CA GLU A 98 -0.36 3.20 -7.12
C GLU A 98 -0.17 2.36 -8.41
N PHE A 99 0.97 2.53 -9.08
CA PHE A 99 1.23 1.91 -10.37
C PHE A 99 1.37 0.40 -10.30
N ARG A 100 1.68 -0.17 -9.13
CA ARG A 100 1.80 -1.62 -8.92
C ARG A 100 0.46 -2.29 -8.60
N ARG A 101 -0.57 -1.51 -8.25
CA ARG A 101 -1.86 -2.03 -7.79
C ARG A 101 -2.84 -2.25 -8.95
N ALA A 102 -3.65 -3.28 -8.84
CA ALA A 102 -4.86 -3.44 -9.66
C ALA A 102 -5.99 -2.61 -9.05
N THR A 103 -6.18 -2.71 -7.74
CA THR A 103 -7.17 -1.96 -6.96
C THR A 103 -6.49 -1.22 -5.82
N TRP A 104 -7.05 -0.09 -5.41
CA TRP A 104 -6.45 0.78 -4.38
C TRP A 104 -6.41 0.14 -2.98
N HIS A 105 -7.32 -0.77 -2.65
CA HIS A 105 -7.50 -1.37 -1.33
C HIS A 105 -7.31 -2.89 -1.30
N LEU A 106 -7.80 -3.63 -2.30
CA LEU A 106 -7.77 -5.10 -2.25
C LEU A 106 -6.35 -5.64 -2.33
N ASP A 107 -5.51 -5.07 -3.18
CA ASP A 107 -4.09 -5.47 -3.28
C ASP A 107 -3.37 -5.36 -1.92
N PHE A 108 -3.74 -4.38 -1.10
CA PHE A 108 -3.22 -4.30 0.27
C PHE A 108 -3.79 -5.40 1.16
N MET A 109 -5.08 -5.68 1.07
CA MET A 109 -5.71 -6.74 1.88
C MET A 109 -5.15 -8.12 1.55
N TRP A 110 -4.90 -8.40 0.28
CA TRP A 110 -4.34 -9.68 -0.18
C TRP A 110 -2.89 -9.92 0.26
N GLY A 111 -2.21 -8.89 0.73
CA GLY A 111 -0.89 -9.01 1.33
C GLY A 111 -0.88 -9.67 2.72
N PHE A 112 -2.05 -9.91 3.33
CA PHE A 112 -2.17 -10.55 4.64
C PHE A 112 -2.52 -12.03 4.52
N ASP A 113 -1.97 -12.82 5.45
CA ASP A 113 -2.38 -14.21 5.64
C ASP A 113 -3.84 -14.26 6.08
N GLY A 114 -4.54 -15.34 5.72
CA GLY A 114 -5.93 -15.55 6.10
C GLY A 114 -6.94 -14.80 5.23
N ILE A 115 -6.50 -14.07 4.21
CA ILE A 115 -7.34 -13.42 3.21
C ILE A 115 -7.16 -14.13 1.86
N GLY A 116 -8.28 -14.57 1.28
CA GLY A 116 -8.33 -15.16 -0.06
C GLY A 116 -9.11 -14.29 -1.03
N HIS A 117 -8.92 -14.52 -2.33
CA HIS A 117 -9.69 -13.87 -3.37
C HIS A 117 -9.91 -14.79 -4.57
N THR A 118 -10.96 -14.53 -5.31
CA THR A 118 -11.29 -15.23 -6.56
C THR A 118 -11.89 -14.26 -7.57
N PRO A 119 -11.71 -14.49 -8.87
CA PRO A 119 -12.39 -13.69 -9.89
C PRO A 119 -13.90 -13.64 -9.67
N THR A 120 -14.45 -12.42 -9.63
CA THR A 120 -15.89 -12.25 -9.46
C THR A 120 -16.65 -12.75 -10.67
N LYS A 121 -17.87 -13.28 -10.45
CA LYS A 121 -18.79 -13.65 -11.53
C LYS A 121 -19.81 -12.56 -11.85
N THR A 122 -20.05 -11.65 -10.91
CA THR A 122 -21.14 -10.67 -10.99
C THR A 122 -20.63 -9.22 -11.02
N GLY A 123 -19.41 -8.98 -10.54
CA GLY A 123 -18.88 -7.63 -10.36
C GLY A 123 -19.59 -6.84 -9.25
N LEU A 124 -19.02 -5.68 -8.93
CA LEU A 124 -19.65 -4.70 -8.04
C LEU A 124 -20.48 -3.73 -8.88
N PRO A 125 -21.76 -3.51 -8.60
CA PRO A 125 -22.57 -2.52 -9.31
C PRO A 125 -22.02 -1.12 -8.98
N PHE A 126 -21.69 -0.36 -10.02
CA PHE A 126 -21.16 0.98 -9.90
C PHE A 126 -21.70 1.86 -11.04
N HIS A 127 -22.56 2.83 -10.73
CA HIS A 127 -23.12 3.79 -11.69
C HIS A 127 -23.66 3.17 -12.99
N GLY A 128 -24.33 2.00 -12.90
CA GLY A 128 -24.91 1.31 -14.06
C GLY A 128 -23.97 0.36 -14.80
N GLU A 129 -22.73 0.26 -14.36
CA GLU A 129 -21.75 -0.73 -14.84
C GLU A 129 -21.32 -1.65 -13.71
N ALA A 130 -20.77 -2.82 -14.04
CA ALA A 130 -20.21 -3.74 -13.07
C ALA A 130 -18.68 -3.57 -13.04
N ALA A 131 -18.13 -3.14 -11.90
CA ALA A 131 -16.70 -3.17 -11.67
C ALA A 131 -16.27 -4.63 -11.42
N MET A 132 -15.53 -5.21 -12.37
CA MET A 132 -15.04 -6.59 -12.29
C MET A 132 -13.79 -6.63 -11.41
N VAL A 133 -13.99 -6.67 -10.10
CA VAL A 133 -12.95 -6.83 -9.09
C VAL A 133 -13.12 -8.17 -8.39
N ASP A 134 -12.02 -8.79 -7.97
CA ASP A 134 -12.06 -10.09 -7.30
C ASP A 134 -12.90 -10.06 -6.03
N ASP A 135 -13.70 -11.10 -5.83
CA ASP A 135 -14.38 -11.35 -4.56
C ASP A 135 -13.31 -11.68 -3.50
N THR A 136 -13.33 -10.95 -2.40
CA THR A 136 -12.35 -11.08 -1.31
C THR A 136 -13.03 -11.64 -0.07
N TYR A 137 -12.44 -12.64 0.56
CA TYR A 137 -13.03 -13.36 1.70
C TYR A 137 -11.98 -13.78 2.72
N ILE A 138 -12.43 -14.06 3.94
CA ILE A 138 -11.55 -14.54 5.02
C ILE A 138 -11.50 -16.07 4.96
N VAL A 139 -10.29 -16.63 4.86
CA VAL A 139 -10.04 -18.08 4.84
C VAL A 139 -9.46 -18.61 6.17
N GLY A 140 -9.04 -17.71 7.06
CA GLY A 140 -8.43 -18.07 8.33
C GLY A 140 -8.13 -16.85 9.19
N LYS A 141 -7.33 -17.07 10.23
CA LYS A 141 -6.87 -15.98 11.10
C LYS A 141 -6.05 -14.98 10.27
N ILE A 142 -6.44 -13.72 10.30
CA ILE A 142 -5.68 -12.65 9.64
C ILE A 142 -4.36 -12.47 10.38
N GLY A 143 -3.27 -12.46 9.66
CA GLY A 143 -1.93 -12.31 10.17
C GLY A 143 -0.95 -11.84 9.11
N LEU A 144 0.31 -11.84 9.45
CA LEU A 144 1.38 -11.51 8.53
C LEU A 144 2.57 -12.43 8.81
N THR A 145 2.84 -13.35 7.89
CA THR A 145 4.05 -14.19 7.91
C THR A 145 5.07 -13.58 6.97
N GLY A 146 6.11 -13.01 7.54
CA GLY A 146 7.10 -12.26 6.76
C GLY A 146 6.74 -10.78 6.61
N GLU A 147 7.13 -10.20 5.51
CA GLU A 147 6.95 -8.77 5.25
C GLU A 147 5.83 -8.52 4.24
N HIS A 148 5.02 -7.51 4.52
CA HIS A 148 3.94 -7.12 3.62
C HIS A 148 4.51 -6.56 2.30
N PRO A 149 3.99 -6.95 1.10
CA PRO A 149 4.53 -6.49 -0.19
C PRO A 149 4.64 -4.97 -0.36
N PHE A 150 3.75 -4.21 0.31
CA PHE A 150 3.79 -2.74 0.24
C PHE A 150 5.00 -2.13 0.94
N VAL A 151 5.70 -2.87 1.80
CA VAL A 151 6.95 -2.39 2.41
C VAL A 151 8.04 -2.30 1.35
N ASP A 152 8.15 -3.30 0.46
CA ASP A 152 9.08 -3.23 -0.67
C ASP A 152 8.70 -2.12 -1.66
N HIS A 153 7.41 -1.92 -1.91
CA HIS A 153 6.93 -0.80 -2.74
C HIS A 153 7.34 0.54 -2.14
N PHE A 154 7.18 0.70 -0.82
CA PHE A 154 7.59 1.91 -0.10
C PHE A 154 9.11 2.10 -0.14
N ARG A 155 9.91 1.05 0.12
CA ARG A 155 11.37 1.13 0.05
C ARG A 155 11.86 1.60 -1.32
N PHE A 156 11.23 1.15 -2.39
CA PHE A 156 11.57 1.60 -3.74
C PHE A 156 11.37 3.11 -3.89
N VAL A 157 10.22 3.65 -3.45
CA VAL A 157 9.96 5.10 -3.49
C VAL A 157 10.87 5.85 -2.54
N LYS A 158 11.11 5.30 -1.34
CA LYS A 158 12.02 5.85 -0.34
C LYS A 158 13.45 6.02 -0.88
N ALA A 159 13.92 5.08 -1.68
CA ALA A 159 15.23 5.16 -2.33
C ALA A 159 15.32 6.27 -3.40
N LEU A 160 14.19 6.81 -3.83
CA LEU A 160 14.11 7.93 -4.78
C LEU A 160 14.01 9.30 -4.09
N GLU A 161 14.01 9.37 -2.76
CA GLU A 161 14.02 10.63 -2.02
C GLU A 161 15.30 11.44 -2.28
N ASP A 162 15.19 12.72 -2.03
CA ASP A 162 16.31 13.64 -1.93
C ASP A 162 16.10 14.60 -0.75
N GLU A 163 16.97 15.60 -0.62
CA GLU A 163 16.90 16.60 0.46
C GLU A 163 15.61 17.43 0.49
N ASN A 164 14.87 17.46 -0.63
CA ASN A 164 13.66 18.27 -0.81
C ASN A 164 12.38 17.44 -0.87
N THR A 165 12.47 16.11 -0.76
CA THR A 165 11.31 15.23 -0.93
C THR A 165 11.20 14.15 0.12
N VAL A 166 9.97 13.75 0.41
CA VAL A 166 9.62 12.66 1.34
C VAL A 166 8.67 11.66 0.66
N ALA A 167 8.94 10.38 0.83
CA ALA A 167 8.10 9.31 0.28
C ALA A 167 6.81 9.14 1.09
N LYS A 168 5.71 8.97 0.37
CA LYS A 168 4.39 8.65 0.91
C LYS A 168 3.86 7.35 0.31
N GLN A 169 3.35 6.47 1.16
CA GLN A 169 2.63 5.26 0.76
C GLN A 169 1.18 5.37 1.21
N THR A 170 0.25 5.24 0.27
CA THR A 170 -1.18 5.16 0.59
C THR A 170 -1.55 3.74 0.97
N ILE A 171 -2.32 3.58 2.03
CA ILE A 171 -2.91 2.31 2.47
C ILE A 171 -4.38 2.53 2.82
N PRO A 172 -5.25 1.51 2.69
CA PRO A 172 -6.63 1.61 3.14
C PRO A 172 -6.70 1.69 4.67
N SER A 173 -7.72 2.37 5.19
CA SER A 173 -7.97 2.41 6.62
C SER A 173 -8.44 1.05 7.15
N PRO A 174 -8.29 0.75 8.46
CA PRO A 174 -8.87 -0.44 9.07
C PRO A 174 -10.38 -0.56 8.87
N ALA A 175 -11.11 0.56 8.87
CA ALA A 175 -12.54 0.59 8.59
C ALA A 175 -12.89 0.07 7.19
N GLN A 176 -11.99 0.23 6.21
CA GLN A 176 -12.18 -0.31 4.87
C GLN A 176 -12.14 -1.85 4.85
N PHE A 177 -11.32 -2.47 5.70
CA PHE A 177 -11.35 -3.92 5.89
C PHE A 177 -12.71 -4.39 6.40
N LEU A 178 -13.23 -3.74 7.44
CA LEU A 178 -14.55 -4.06 7.97
C LEU A 178 -15.63 -3.91 6.89
N ALA A 179 -15.65 -2.79 6.17
CA ALA A 179 -16.60 -2.55 5.10
C ALA A 179 -16.51 -3.62 4.00
N GLN A 180 -15.31 -4.01 3.59
CA GLN A 180 -15.09 -5.02 2.56
C GLN A 180 -15.69 -6.38 2.94
N PHE A 181 -15.54 -6.81 4.18
CA PHE A 181 -16.00 -8.13 4.64
C PHE A 181 -17.46 -8.15 5.12
N THR A 182 -18.06 -7.01 5.41
CA THR A 182 -19.46 -6.92 5.84
C THR A 182 -20.43 -6.60 4.71
N MET A 183 -19.94 -6.32 3.50
CA MET A 183 -20.79 -6.03 2.36
C MET A 183 -21.61 -7.27 1.93
N PRO A 184 -22.91 -7.11 1.56
CA PRO A 184 -23.82 -8.25 1.28
C PRO A 184 -23.41 -9.13 0.10
N PHE A 185 -22.55 -8.65 -0.77
CA PHE A 185 -22.05 -9.38 -1.94
C PHE A 185 -20.75 -10.17 -1.66
N ASN A 186 -20.11 -9.97 -0.52
CA ASN A 186 -18.96 -10.79 -0.09
C ASN A 186 -19.47 -12.12 0.48
N ARG A 187 -19.63 -13.09 -0.41
CA ARG A 187 -20.07 -14.43 -0.04
C ARG A 187 -18.92 -15.18 0.63
N GLY A 188 -19.06 -15.51 1.90
CA GLY A 188 -18.13 -16.36 2.64
C GLY A 188 -17.52 -15.73 3.89
N CYS A 189 -17.85 -14.49 4.20
CA CYS A 189 -17.54 -13.92 5.50
C CYS A 189 -18.53 -14.46 6.53
N THR A 190 -18.05 -15.26 7.47
CA THR A 190 -18.83 -15.54 8.68
C THR A 190 -18.75 -14.30 9.56
N GLU A 191 -19.88 -13.62 9.76
CA GLU A 191 -20.02 -12.35 10.46
C GLU A 191 -19.28 -12.26 11.81
N THR A 192 -19.07 -13.38 12.46
CA THR A 192 -18.63 -13.44 13.86
C THR A 192 -17.14 -13.18 14.06
N VAL A 193 -16.27 -13.46 13.09
CA VAL A 193 -14.81 -13.40 13.27
C VAL A 193 -14.25 -12.03 12.85
N SER A 194 -14.82 -11.44 11.82
CA SER A 194 -14.37 -10.17 11.25
C SER A 194 -14.64 -8.99 12.18
N TYR A 195 -15.84 -8.92 12.76
CA TYR A 195 -16.29 -7.79 13.57
C TYR A 195 -15.54 -7.65 14.89
N THR A 196 -15.30 -8.76 15.59
CA THR A 196 -14.60 -8.75 16.88
C THR A 196 -13.12 -8.41 16.75
N HIS A 197 -12.45 -8.85 15.68
CA HIS A 197 -11.03 -8.58 15.48
C HIS A 197 -10.75 -7.12 15.06
N LEU A 198 -11.52 -6.58 14.13
CA LEU A 198 -11.32 -5.21 13.64
C LEU A 198 -11.73 -4.16 14.69
N ARG A 199 -12.79 -4.41 15.44
CA ARG A 199 -13.23 -3.51 16.50
C ARG A 199 -12.26 -3.44 17.69
N ALA A 200 -11.56 -4.53 17.99
CA ALA A 200 -10.51 -4.55 19.02
C ALA A 200 -9.32 -3.64 18.64
N HIS A 201 -9.03 -3.49 17.38
CA HIS A 201 -7.98 -2.61 16.89
C HIS A 201 -8.40 -1.13 16.83
N GLU A 202 -9.67 -0.84 16.51
CA GLU A 202 -10.16 0.54 16.48
C GLU A 202 -10.25 1.15 17.89
N THR A 203 -10.59 0.36 18.91
CA THR A 203 -10.63 0.84 20.30
C THR A 203 -9.26 1.13 20.89
N ALA A 204 -8.19 0.48 20.40
CA ALA A 204 -6.82 0.78 20.82
C ALA A 204 -6.24 2.01 20.12
N ALA A 205 -6.79 2.42 18.98
CA ALA A 205 -6.36 3.61 18.24
C ALA A 205 -7.01 4.91 18.73
N ASN A 206 -8.07 4.81 19.54
CA ASN A 206 -8.83 5.96 20.05
C ASN A 206 -8.59 6.22 21.56
N LEU A 207 -7.63 5.55 22.16
CA LEU A 207 -7.14 5.77 23.51
C LEU A 207 -5.73 6.37 23.51
#